data_fa6ee42b13723c7b560ecbbb53caed57
#
_entry.id   fa6ee42b13723c7b560ecbbb53caed57
#
_cell.length_a   1.000
_cell.length_b   1.000
_cell.length_c   1.000
_cell.angle_alpha   90.00
_cell.angle_beta   90.00
_cell.angle_gamma   90.00
#
_symmetry.space_group_name_H-M   'P 1'
#
loop_
_entity.id
_entity.type
_entity.pdbx_description
1 polymer ?
#
loop_
_entity_poly.entity_id
_entity_poly.type
_entity_poly.pdbx_seq_one_letter_code
_entity_poly.pdbx_strand_id
1 'polypeptide(L)'
;RVARHRQPDVPVMTELERNAALELLTDPQLLPHILADYAAGGLVGEETNKLICYLACVSRLLPRPLSVLIQSSSAAGKTALFEATLQFMPPEAQLRWSALTSQSLYYLGRDELKHKILAVAEEEGVSEASYALKLLQSEGRLSLAVATKESDTGRGRTEHYEVEGPVALLLTTTRDDGDGELANRCLTLSVNEQPEQTAAIHQRQRAAYTRDGSGSEAQVVRTRHQCAQRLLEPLGVVIPWAEELTFRTDQTRY
;
A
#
# COMPACT_ATOMS: atom_id res chain seq x y z
N ARG A 1 6.43 -19.24 20.97
CA ARG A 1 5.10 -19.09 20.29
C ARG A 1 5.09 -17.70 19.69
N VAL A 2 5.30 -17.60 18.38
CA VAL A 2 5.11 -16.36 17.63
C VAL A 2 3.61 -16.05 17.72
N ALA A 3 3.27 -14.87 18.25
CA ALA A 3 1.88 -14.40 18.23
C ALA A 3 1.46 -14.26 16.75
N ARG A 4 0.56 -15.12 16.29
CA ARG A 4 -0.02 -15.00 14.94
C ARG A 4 -0.69 -13.63 14.88
N HIS A 5 -0.34 -12.84 13.90
CA HIS A 5 -1.02 -11.58 13.65
C HIS A 5 -2.49 -11.93 13.34
N ARG A 6 -3.39 -11.59 14.29
CA ARG A 6 -4.81 -11.89 14.13
C ARG A 6 -5.33 -10.96 13.05
N GLN A 7 -5.61 -11.52 11.86
CA GLN A 7 -6.28 -10.74 10.82
C GLN A 7 -7.63 -10.27 11.36
N PRO A 8 -8.01 -8.99 11.12
CA PRO A 8 -9.34 -8.51 11.45
C PRO A 8 -10.38 -9.37 10.73
N ASP A 9 -11.47 -9.69 11.43
CA ASP A 9 -12.60 -10.39 10.81
C ASP A 9 -13.18 -9.50 9.69
N VAL A 10 -13.46 -10.09 8.54
CA VAL A 10 -14.09 -9.38 7.43
C VAL A 10 -15.53 -9.05 7.84
N PRO A 11 -15.89 -7.77 7.96
CA PRO A 11 -17.25 -7.40 8.35
C PRO A 11 -18.24 -7.79 7.27
N VAL A 12 -19.42 -8.23 7.68
CA VAL A 12 -20.54 -8.49 6.76
C VAL A 12 -21.04 -7.16 6.23
N MET A 13 -21.03 -7.01 4.91
CA MET A 13 -21.48 -5.80 4.23
C MET A 13 -23.01 -5.76 4.21
N THR A 14 -23.60 -4.65 4.61
CA THR A 14 -25.05 -4.43 4.47
C THR A 14 -25.41 -4.18 3.00
N GLU A 15 -26.71 -4.33 2.68
CA GLU A 15 -27.20 -4.06 1.32
C GLU A 15 -27.02 -2.58 0.91
N LEU A 16 -27.19 -1.67 1.84
CA LEU A 16 -26.94 -0.24 1.61
C LEU A 16 -25.47 0.05 1.28
N GLU A 17 -24.54 -0.51 2.04
CA GLU A 17 -23.11 -0.37 1.80
C GLU A 17 -22.70 -0.99 0.46
N ARG A 18 -23.28 -2.15 0.11
CA ARG A 18 -23.04 -2.79 -1.17
C ARG A 18 -23.49 -1.93 -2.33
N ASN A 19 -24.69 -1.36 -2.26
CA ASN A 19 -25.23 -0.51 -3.31
C ASN A 19 -24.40 0.77 -3.48
N ALA A 20 -24.02 1.43 -2.39
CA ALA A 20 -23.14 2.60 -2.42
C ALA A 20 -21.74 2.28 -3.02
N ALA A 21 -21.22 1.10 -2.75
CA ALA A 21 -19.94 0.62 -3.32
C ALA A 21 -20.06 0.33 -4.82
N LEU A 22 -21.14 -0.30 -5.27
CA LEU A 22 -21.41 -0.55 -6.69
C LEU A 22 -21.64 0.74 -7.47
N GLU A 23 -22.37 1.71 -6.89
CA GLU A 23 -22.55 3.03 -7.48
C GLU A 23 -21.19 3.71 -7.73
N LEU A 24 -20.29 3.69 -6.74
CA LEU A 24 -18.93 4.22 -6.92
C LEU A 24 -18.17 3.48 -8.05
N LEU A 25 -18.19 2.14 -8.07
CA LEU A 25 -17.41 1.35 -9.03
C LEU A 25 -17.93 1.46 -10.47
N THR A 26 -19.21 1.76 -10.66
CA THR A 26 -19.83 1.89 -11.98
C THR A 26 -19.88 3.33 -12.49
N ASP A 27 -19.42 4.29 -11.69
CA ASP A 27 -19.44 5.70 -12.05
C ASP A 27 -18.44 5.99 -13.18
N PRO A 28 -18.88 6.57 -14.30
CA PRO A 28 -17.98 7.02 -15.37
C PRO A 28 -16.93 8.04 -14.91
N GLN A 29 -17.21 8.77 -13.81
CA GLN A 29 -16.34 9.76 -13.19
C GLN A 29 -15.58 9.21 -11.97
N LEU A 30 -15.32 7.91 -11.91
CA LEU A 30 -14.69 7.25 -10.77
C LEU A 30 -13.40 7.93 -10.30
N LEU A 31 -12.47 8.26 -11.21
CA LEU A 31 -11.20 8.89 -10.83
C LEU A 31 -11.37 10.30 -10.26
N PRO A 32 -12.16 11.21 -10.84
CA PRO A 32 -12.54 12.47 -10.21
C PRO A 32 -13.19 12.30 -8.83
N HIS A 33 -14.08 11.32 -8.65
CA HIS A 33 -14.70 11.05 -7.35
C HIS A 33 -13.68 10.57 -6.31
N ILE A 34 -12.77 9.69 -6.65
CA ILE A 34 -11.67 9.29 -5.75
C ILE A 34 -10.88 10.52 -5.29
N LEU A 35 -10.54 11.45 -6.20
CA LEU A 35 -9.81 12.67 -5.84
C LEU A 35 -10.62 13.58 -4.91
N ALA A 36 -11.93 13.74 -5.17
CA ALA A 36 -12.84 14.51 -4.32
C ALA A 36 -12.94 13.88 -2.92
N ASP A 37 -13.01 12.57 -2.82
CA ASP A 37 -13.06 11.83 -1.55
C ASP A 37 -11.76 11.99 -0.73
N TYR A 38 -10.60 12.02 -1.37
CA TYR A 38 -9.34 12.38 -0.70
C TYR A 38 -9.37 13.82 -0.16
N ALA A 39 -9.89 14.76 -0.95
CA ALA A 39 -10.01 16.15 -0.52
C ALA A 39 -11.02 16.30 0.63
N ALA A 40 -12.15 15.59 0.60
CA ALA A 40 -13.10 15.51 1.71
C ALA A 40 -12.45 14.93 2.98
N GLY A 41 -11.59 13.93 2.84
CA GLY A 41 -10.77 13.36 3.91
C GLY A 41 -9.67 14.30 4.43
N GLY A 42 -9.48 15.47 3.82
CA GLY A 42 -8.55 16.51 4.28
C GLY A 42 -7.17 16.51 3.60
N LEU A 43 -6.92 15.64 2.63
CA LEU A 43 -5.67 15.63 1.88
C LEU A 43 -5.71 16.67 0.75
N VAL A 44 -4.86 17.69 0.85
CA VAL A 44 -4.79 18.82 -0.08
C VAL A 44 -3.77 18.54 -1.18
N GLY A 45 -4.08 18.90 -2.43
CA GLY A 45 -3.20 18.71 -3.59
C GLY A 45 -2.87 17.24 -3.85
N GLU A 46 -1.74 16.95 -4.46
CA GLU A 46 -1.21 15.61 -4.68
C GLU A 46 -2.08 14.73 -5.60
N GLU A 47 -2.81 15.32 -6.57
CA GLU A 47 -3.82 14.60 -7.37
C GLU A 47 -3.23 13.37 -8.07
N THR A 48 -2.07 13.51 -8.72
CA THR A 48 -1.37 12.40 -9.38
C THR A 48 -0.94 11.34 -8.38
N ASN A 49 -0.32 11.76 -7.26
CA ASN A 49 0.17 10.86 -6.24
C ASN A 49 -0.97 10.09 -5.55
N LYS A 50 -2.11 10.74 -5.29
CA LYS A 50 -3.33 10.11 -4.77
C LYS A 50 -3.80 8.96 -5.66
N LEU A 51 -3.92 9.22 -6.97
CA LEU A 51 -4.37 8.20 -7.92
C LEU A 51 -3.36 7.06 -8.05
N ILE A 52 -2.06 7.37 -8.15
CA ILE A 52 -1.02 6.32 -8.25
C ILE A 52 -1.03 5.44 -7.00
N CYS A 53 -1.07 6.02 -5.80
CA CYS A 53 -1.13 5.25 -4.56
C CYS A 53 -2.40 4.40 -4.47
N TYR A 54 -3.57 4.97 -4.81
CA TYR A 54 -4.83 4.24 -4.82
C TYR A 54 -4.81 3.05 -5.78
N LEU A 55 -4.41 3.28 -7.03
CA LEU A 55 -4.37 2.24 -8.07
C LEU A 55 -3.31 1.18 -7.79
N ALA A 56 -2.16 1.56 -7.22
CA ALA A 56 -1.16 0.61 -6.77
C ALA A 56 -1.71 -0.31 -5.66
N CYS A 57 -2.47 0.22 -4.70
CA CYS A 57 -3.14 -0.59 -3.70
C CYS A 57 -4.22 -1.52 -4.30
N VAL A 58 -4.97 -1.06 -5.32
CA VAL A 58 -5.92 -1.89 -6.08
C VAL A 58 -5.20 -3.02 -6.79
N SER A 59 -4.02 -2.76 -7.35
CA SER A 59 -3.23 -3.73 -8.10
C SER A 59 -2.81 -4.98 -7.30
N ARG A 60 -2.96 -4.98 -5.96
CA ARG A 60 -2.73 -6.18 -5.12
C ARG A 60 -3.48 -7.42 -5.61
N LEU A 61 -4.57 -7.22 -6.34
CA LEU A 61 -5.39 -8.29 -6.91
C LEU A 61 -4.82 -8.86 -8.22
N LEU A 62 -3.82 -8.20 -8.81
CA LEU A 62 -3.16 -8.65 -10.04
C LEU A 62 -2.05 -9.67 -9.71
N PRO A 63 -1.66 -10.52 -10.67
CA PRO A 63 -0.55 -11.45 -10.50
C PRO A 63 0.80 -10.75 -10.25
N ARG A 64 0.96 -9.52 -10.75
CA ARG A 64 2.14 -8.66 -10.54
C ARG A 64 1.69 -7.30 -10.05
N PRO A 65 1.54 -7.11 -8.73
CA PRO A 65 1.13 -5.84 -8.16
C PRO A 65 2.19 -4.75 -8.36
N LEU A 66 1.72 -3.52 -8.41
CA LEU A 66 2.58 -2.34 -8.39
C LEU A 66 3.07 -2.07 -6.97
N SER A 67 4.27 -1.49 -6.87
CA SER A 67 4.83 -0.99 -5.63
C SER A 67 5.10 0.49 -5.71
N VAL A 68 4.87 1.18 -4.61
CA VAL A 68 5.06 2.63 -4.49
C VAL A 68 6.05 2.92 -3.37
N LEU A 69 7.01 3.79 -3.67
CA LEU A 69 7.93 4.39 -2.71
C LEU A 69 7.69 5.91 -2.67
N ILE A 70 7.14 6.41 -1.57
CA ILE A 70 6.95 7.85 -1.37
C ILE A 70 8.22 8.40 -0.71
N GLN A 71 8.99 9.18 -1.48
CA GLN A 71 10.28 9.72 -1.10
C GLN A 71 10.23 11.26 -1.10
N SER A 72 10.52 11.90 0.02
CA SER A 72 10.58 13.36 0.15
C SER A 72 11.26 13.73 1.47
N SER A 73 11.50 15.01 1.70
CA SER A 73 12.11 15.51 2.93
C SER A 73 11.28 15.13 4.19
N SER A 74 11.90 15.26 5.35
CA SER A 74 11.19 15.06 6.62
C SER A 74 10.07 16.08 6.77
N ALA A 75 8.93 15.66 7.33
CA ALA A 75 7.72 16.48 7.54
C ALA A 75 7.03 17.00 6.25
N ALA A 76 7.42 16.56 5.07
CA ALA A 76 6.87 16.99 3.78
C ALA A 76 5.42 16.55 3.49
N GLY A 77 4.80 15.72 4.34
CA GLY A 77 3.42 15.25 4.13
C GLY A 77 3.31 13.80 3.59
N LYS A 78 4.42 13.06 3.46
CA LYS A 78 4.41 11.63 3.05
C LYS A 78 3.43 10.79 3.84
N THR A 79 3.47 10.91 5.17
CA THR A 79 2.59 10.17 6.07
C THR A 79 1.11 10.49 5.85
N ALA A 80 0.78 11.75 5.50
CA ALA A 80 -0.59 12.13 5.21
C ALA A 80 -1.14 11.42 3.95
N LEU A 81 -0.36 11.38 2.88
CA LEU A 81 -0.71 10.65 1.64
C LEU A 81 -0.80 9.14 1.89
N PHE A 82 0.18 8.57 2.58
CA PHE A 82 0.23 7.17 2.95
C PHE A 82 -1.01 6.75 3.77
N GLU A 83 -1.31 7.46 4.86
CA GLU A 83 -2.43 7.17 5.73
C GLU A 83 -3.78 7.38 5.04
N ALA A 84 -3.95 8.46 4.28
CA ALA A 84 -5.17 8.72 3.54
C ALA A 84 -5.47 7.61 2.53
N THR A 85 -4.43 7.09 1.84
CA THR A 85 -4.58 5.97 0.91
C THR A 85 -5.00 4.70 1.65
N LEU A 86 -4.35 4.36 2.76
CA LEU A 86 -4.67 3.15 3.52
C LEU A 86 -6.07 3.21 4.17
N GLN A 87 -6.57 4.39 4.48
CA GLN A 87 -7.94 4.52 5.01
C GLN A 87 -9.02 4.09 4.01
N PHE A 88 -8.75 4.14 2.71
CA PHE A 88 -9.68 3.66 1.68
C PHE A 88 -9.59 2.16 1.41
N MET A 89 -8.57 1.50 1.95
CA MET A 89 -8.37 0.06 1.78
C MET A 89 -8.96 -0.72 2.96
N PRO A 90 -9.51 -1.93 2.74
CA PRO A 90 -10.03 -2.76 3.83
C PRO A 90 -8.92 -3.09 4.85
N PRO A 91 -9.18 -2.98 6.16
CA PRO A 91 -8.18 -3.30 7.19
C PRO A 91 -7.61 -4.72 7.06
N GLU A 92 -8.44 -5.69 6.69
CA GLU A 92 -8.04 -7.08 6.47
C GLU A 92 -7.14 -7.28 5.25
N ALA A 93 -7.12 -6.33 4.30
CA ALA A 93 -6.23 -6.35 3.14
C ALA A 93 -4.87 -5.66 3.40
N GLN A 94 -4.62 -5.20 4.62
CA GLN A 94 -3.42 -4.43 4.97
C GLN A 94 -2.58 -5.17 6.00
N LEU A 95 -1.25 -5.10 5.80
CA LEU A 95 -0.24 -5.42 6.80
C LEU A 95 0.56 -4.14 7.03
N ARG A 96 0.35 -3.50 8.18
CA ARG A 96 0.93 -2.19 8.51
C ARG A 96 1.98 -2.35 9.58
N TRP A 97 3.21 -1.96 9.27
CA TRP A 97 4.32 -2.00 10.21
C TRP A 97 5.07 -0.68 10.23
N SER A 98 5.46 -0.27 11.43
CA SER A 98 6.34 0.88 11.61
C SER A 98 7.81 0.54 11.38
N ALA A 99 8.19 -0.71 11.61
CA ALA A 99 9.55 -1.19 11.38
C ALA A 99 9.53 -2.66 10.94
N LEU A 100 10.49 -3.04 10.13
CA LEU A 100 10.72 -4.40 9.63
C LEU A 100 12.17 -4.79 9.82
N THR A 101 12.41 -5.96 10.35
CA THR A 101 13.74 -6.57 10.27
C THR A 101 13.84 -7.45 9.02
N SER A 102 15.06 -7.69 8.54
CA SER A 102 15.30 -8.53 7.37
C SER A 102 14.70 -9.94 7.47
N GLN A 103 14.51 -10.44 8.68
CA GLN A 103 13.99 -11.79 8.92
C GLN A 103 12.49 -11.85 9.22
N SER A 104 11.87 -10.74 9.66
CA SER A 104 10.48 -10.76 10.12
C SER A 104 9.48 -11.23 9.06
N LEU A 105 9.73 -10.89 7.79
CA LEU A 105 8.89 -11.30 6.65
C LEU A 105 8.89 -12.82 6.41
N TYR A 106 9.98 -13.51 6.71
CA TYR A 106 10.08 -14.97 6.48
C TYR A 106 9.28 -15.80 7.48
N TYR A 107 8.93 -15.22 8.64
CA TYR A 107 8.17 -15.93 9.68
C TYR A 107 6.66 -15.72 9.60
N LEU A 108 6.19 -15.04 8.56
CA LEU A 108 4.76 -14.93 8.28
C LEU A 108 4.18 -16.28 7.85
N GLY A 109 2.87 -16.42 7.97
CA GLY A 109 2.16 -17.57 7.39
C GLY A 109 2.29 -17.56 5.85
N ARG A 110 2.30 -18.75 5.25
CA ARG A 110 2.55 -18.94 3.81
C ARG A 110 1.71 -18.00 2.92
N ASP A 111 0.41 -17.88 3.22
CA ASP A 111 -0.54 -17.12 2.41
C ASP A 111 -0.83 -15.72 2.99
N GLU A 112 -0.09 -15.29 4.01
CA GLU A 112 -0.41 -14.07 4.77
C GLU A 112 -0.21 -12.79 3.95
N LEU A 113 0.63 -12.84 2.91
CA LEU A 113 0.88 -11.72 2.00
C LEU A 113 -0.01 -11.73 0.74
N LYS A 114 -0.71 -12.83 0.44
CA LYS A 114 -1.48 -12.95 -0.80
C LYS A 114 -2.58 -11.90 -0.90
N HIS A 115 -2.51 -11.12 -1.98
CA HIS A 115 -3.46 -10.05 -2.29
C HIS A 115 -3.59 -8.99 -1.19
N LYS A 116 -2.48 -8.77 -0.44
CA LYS A 116 -2.40 -7.76 0.61
C LYS A 116 -1.61 -6.55 0.15
N ILE A 117 -1.71 -5.50 0.95
CA ILE A 117 -0.88 -4.31 0.90
C ILE A 117 0.08 -4.39 2.08
N LEU A 118 1.37 -4.52 1.80
CA LEU A 118 2.41 -4.39 2.80
C LEU A 118 2.80 -2.91 2.89
N ALA A 119 2.37 -2.27 3.96
CA ALA A 119 2.54 -0.85 4.21
C ALA A 119 3.60 -0.62 5.29
N VAL A 120 4.70 0.01 4.92
CA VAL A 120 5.82 0.29 5.83
C VAL A 120 6.09 1.79 5.85
N ALA A 121 5.88 2.37 7.02
CA ALA A 121 6.03 3.81 7.23
C ALA A 121 7.28 4.06 8.03
N GLU A 122 8.44 3.93 7.52
CA GLU A 122 9.68 4.50 8.08
C GLU A 122 10.93 3.97 7.37
N GLU A 123 11.96 4.77 7.44
CA GLU A 123 13.21 4.65 6.71
C GLU A 123 14.04 3.42 7.13
N GLU A 124 14.16 3.19 8.44
CA GLU A 124 14.99 2.09 8.97
C GLU A 124 14.40 0.72 8.64
N GLY A 125 13.08 0.58 8.73
CA GLY A 125 12.41 -0.68 8.43
C GLY A 125 12.51 -1.09 6.97
N VAL A 126 12.43 -0.13 6.04
CA VAL A 126 12.57 -0.40 4.60
C VAL A 126 14.00 -0.83 4.25
N SER A 127 15.00 -0.15 4.82
CA SER A 127 16.42 -0.45 4.56
C SER A 127 16.81 -1.85 5.05
N GLU A 128 16.43 -2.22 6.26
CA GLU A 128 16.74 -3.53 6.83
C GLU A 128 16.04 -4.70 6.11
N ALA A 129 14.82 -4.48 5.63
CA ALA A 129 14.04 -5.49 4.93
C ALA A 129 14.22 -5.45 3.39
N SER A 130 15.03 -4.54 2.86
CA SER A 130 15.16 -4.27 1.42
C SER A 130 15.38 -5.54 0.60
N TYR A 131 16.25 -6.45 1.04
CA TYR A 131 16.51 -7.69 0.32
C TYR A 131 15.25 -8.57 0.21
N ALA A 132 14.52 -8.76 1.30
CA ALA A 132 13.29 -9.55 1.30
C ALA A 132 12.19 -8.89 0.45
N LEU A 133 12.06 -7.56 0.51
CA LEU A 133 11.13 -6.81 -0.33
C LEU A 133 11.44 -6.95 -1.82
N LYS A 134 12.72 -6.93 -2.20
CA LYS A 134 13.17 -7.18 -3.58
C LYS A 134 12.84 -8.58 -4.07
N LEU A 135 13.02 -9.59 -3.24
CA LEU A 135 12.64 -10.98 -3.57
C LEU A 135 11.12 -11.10 -3.76
N LEU A 136 10.32 -10.51 -2.88
CA LEU A 136 8.86 -10.48 -3.03
C LEU A 136 8.44 -9.84 -4.36
N GLN A 137 9.12 -8.77 -4.78
CA GLN A 137 8.82 -8.10 -6.05
C GLN A 137 9.22 -8.91 -7.28
N SER A 138 10.38 -9.59 -7.24
CA SER A 138 10.90 -10.33 -8.39
C SER A 138 10.37 -11.75 -8.50
N GLU A 139 10.26 -12.46 -7.38
CA GLU A 139 9.93 -13.88 -7.35
C GLU A 139 8.50 -14.14 -6.86
N GLY A 140 7.86 -13.15 -6.25
CA GLY A 140 6.52 -13.27 -5.65
C GLY A 140 6.49 -14.15 -4.40
N ARG A 141 7.66 -14.57 -3.87
CA ARG A 141 7.76 -15.44 -2.70
C ARG A 141 9.05 -15.22 -1.92
N LEU A 142 9.03 -15.61 -0.67
CA LEU A 142 10.20 -15.72 0.20
C LEU A 142 10.37 -17.15 0.65
N SER A 143 11.60 -17.63 0.70
CA SER A 143 11.93 -18.93 1.30
C SER A 143 13.16 -18.79 2.19
N LEU A 144 13.12 -19.43 3.36
CA LEU A 144 14.23 -19.45 4.32
C LEU A 144 14.37 -20.86 4.91
N ALA A 145 15.57 -21.39 4.87
CA ALA A 145 15.94 -22.61 5.55
C ALA A 145 16.79 -22.28 6.78
N VAL A 146 16.31 -22.66 7.96
CA VAL A 146 17.00 -22.42 9.23
C VAL A 146 17.42 -23.74 9.85
N ALA A 147 18.72 -23.90 10.13
CA ALA A 147 19.20 -25.04 10.90
C ALA A 147 18.91 -24.83 12.40
N THR A 148 18.07 -25.68 12.95
CA THR A 148 17.73 -25.70 14.39
C THR A 148 18.24 -26.97 15.03
N LYS A 149 18.44 -26.95 16.35
CA LYS A 149 18.71 -28.17 17.13
C LYS A 149 17.44 -28.55 17.89
N GLU A 150 17.07 -29.82 17.76
CA GLU A 150 15.96 -30.36 18.54
C GLU A 150 16.32 -30.36 20.04
N SER A 151 15.47 -29.77 20.85
CA SER A 151 15.75 -29.58 22.29
C SER A 151 15.94 -30.88 23.06
N ASP A 152 15.28 -31.98 22.63
CA ASP A 152 15.29 -33.25 23.34
C ASP A 152 16.39 -34.21 22.91
N THR A 153 16.81 -34.14 21.64
CA THR A 153 17.77 -35.12 21.06
C THR A 153 19.10 -34.49 20.67
N GLY A 154 19.21 -33.15 20.63
CA GLY A 154 20.37 -32.41 20.14
C GLY A 154 20.68 -32.60 18.64
N ARG A 155 19.84 -33.33 17.90
CA ARG A 155 20.00 -33.56 16.47
C ARG A 155 19.69 -32.29 15.68
N GLY A 156 20.48 -32.01 14.66
CA GLY A 156 20.23 -30.93 13.73
C GLY A 156 18.96 -31.20 12.91
N ARG A 157 18.06 -30.22 12.88
CA ARG A 157 16.86 -30.20 12.02
C ARG A 157 16.89 -28.94 11.17
N THR A 158 16.48 -29.05 9.91
CA THR A 158 16.26 -27.88 9.05
C THR A 158 14.77 -27.57 9.02
N GLU A 159 14.42 -26.35 9.42
CA GLU A 159 13.06 -25.83 9.29
C GLU A 159 13.00 -24.95 8.04
N HIS A 160 11.93 -25.14 7.26
CA HIS A 160 11.68 -24.36 6.05
C HIS A 160 10.52 -23.42 6.29
N TYR A 161 10.75 -22.16 5.98
CA TYR A 161 9.74 -21.10 6.01
C TYR A 161 9.50 -20.66 4.57
N GLU A 162 8.26 -20.53 4.19
CA GLU A 162 7.85 -20.06 2.86
C GLU A 162 6.69 -19.09 3.01
N VAL A 163 6.79 -17.94 2.35
CA VAL A 163 5.76 -16.89 2.32
C VAL A 163 5.51 -16.52 0.87
N GLU A 164 4.25 -16.55 0.46
CA GLU A 164 3.85 -16.31 -0.93
C GLU A 164 3.11 -14.98 -1.07
N GLY A 165 3.37 -14.29 -2.21
CA GLY A 165 2.58 -13.18 -2.73
C GLY A 165 1.40 -13.68 -3.59
N PRO A 166 0.85 -12.82 -4.43
CA PRO A 166 1.30 -11.47 -4.77
C PRO A 166 1.00 -10.45 -3.66
N VAL A 167 1.85 -9.42 -3.54
CA VAL A 167 1.72 -8.36 -2.54
C VAL A 167 2.05 -7.00 -3.16
N ALA A 168 1.21 -6.00 -2.93
CA ALA A 168 1.51 -4.61 -3.27
C ALA A 168 2.31 -3.97 -2.14
N LEU A 169 3.37 -3.20 -2.47
CA LEU A 169 4.14 -2.47 -1.47
C LEU A 169 3.73 -1.00 -1.47
N LEU A 170 3.51 -0.44 -0.28
CA LEU A 170 3.37 1.00 -0.08
C LEU A 170 4.38 1.42 0.99
N LEU A 171 5.44 2.11 0.57
CA LEU A 171 6.60 2.42 1.38
C LEU A 171 6.81 3.93 1.47
N THR A 172 7.37 4.40 2.59
CA THR A 172 7.83 5.79 2.71
C THR A 172 9.29 5.85 3.12
N THR A 173 10.04 6.84 2.63
CA THR A 173 11.43 7.09 3.02
C THR A 173 11.76 8.58 2.96
N THR A 174 12.75 9.02 3.75
CA THR A 174 13.33 10.36 3.68
C THR A 174 14.68 10.37 2.95
N ARG A 175 15.27 9.20 2.67
CA ARG A 175 16.60 9.07 2.08
C ARG A 175 16.60 9.27 0.57
N ASP A 176 17.52 10.09 0.08
CA ASP A 176 17.84 10.21 -1.35
C ASP A 176 18.82 9.11 -1.82
N ASP A 177 19.58 8.53 -0.90
CA ASP A 177 20.59 7.50 -1.12
C ASP A 177 20.12 6.08 -0.78
N GLY A 178 18.80 5.86 -0.75
CA GLY A 178 18.17 4.58 -0.49
C GLY A 178 18.64 3.47 -1.45
N ASP A 179 18.27 2.23 -1.17
CA ASP A 179 18.56 1.08 -2.03
C ASP A 179 18.02 1.33 -3.45
N GLY A 180 18.89 1.81 -4.36
CA GLY A 180 18.53 2.13 -5.74
C GLY A 180 17.91 0.95 -6.47
N GLU A 181 18.23 -0.29 -6.08
CA GLU A 181 17.63 -1.48 -6.66
C GLU A 181 16.17 -1.67 -6.23
N LEU A 182 15.83 -1.37 -4.97
CA LEU A 182 14.43 -1.38 -4.52
C LEU A 182 13.65 -0.23 -5.16
N ALA A 183 14.24 0.97 -5.23
CA ALA A 183 13.61 2.12 -5.87
C ALA A 183 13.30 1.86 -7.35
N ASN A 184 14.19 1.19 -8.09
CA ASN A 184 13.97 0.81 -9.48
C ASN A 184 12.81 -0.18 -9.68
N ARG A 185 12.38 -0.86 -8.62
CA ARG A 185 11.23 -1.79 -8.64
C ARG A 185 9.92 -1.15 -8.18
N CYS A 186 9.97 0.11 -7.78
CA CYS A 186 8.83 0.87 -7.28
C CYS A 186 8.53 2.08 -8.17
N LEU A 187 7.29 2.50 -8.19
CA LEU A 187 6.93 3.83 -8.63
C LEU A 187 7.36 4.82 -7.55
N THR A 188 8.44 5.55 -7.79
CA THR A 188 8.94 6.55 -6.85
C THR A 188 8.17 7.84 -7.01
N LEU A 189 7.53 8.28 -5.92
CA LEU A 189 6.74 9.50 -5.84
C LEU A 189 7.41 10.48 -4.88
N SER A 190 7.39 11.76 -5.23
CA SER A 190 7.72 12.86 -4.32
C SER A 190 6.49 13.69 -4.03
N VAL A 191 6.33 14.15 -2.78
CA VAL A 191 5.26 15.07 -2.42
C VAL A 191 5.62 16.51 -2.81
N ASN A 192 4.61 17.33 -3.04
CA ASN A 192 4.80 18.73 -3.39
C ASN A 192 5.18 19.55 -2.15
N GLU A 193 6.42 20.03 -2.11
CA GLU A 193 6.98 20.83 -1.02
C GLU A 193 6.94 22.35 -1.29
N GLN A 194 6.20 22.80 -2.32
CA GLN A 194 6.10 24.22 -2.65
C GLN A 194 5.36 25.02 -1.56
N PRO A 195 5.74 26.30 -1.34
CA PRO A 195 5.11 27.15 -0.34
C PRO A 195 3.58 27.26 -0.48
N GLU A 196 3.08 27.26 -1.72
CA GLU A 196 1.65 27.34 -2.04
C GLU A 196 0.91 26.12 -1.51
N GLN A 197 1.48 24.93 -1.65
CA GLN A 197 0.95 23.68 -1.12
C GLN A 197 0.90 23.73 0.42
N THR A 198 1.97 24.18 1.05
CA THR A 198 2.03 24.35 2.51
C THR A 198 0.99 25.35 3.00
N ALA A 199 0.80 26.48 2.32
CA ALA A 199 -0.23 27.47 2.65
C ALA A 199 -1.65 26.89 2.55
N ALA A 200 -1.92 26.11 1.51
CA ALA A 200 -3.22 25.45 1.32
C ALA A 200 -3.49 24.39 2.41
N ILE A 201 -2.48 23.61 2.82
CA ILE A 201 -2.55 22.66 3.94
C ILE A 201 -2.91 23.41 5.24
N HIS A 202 -2.19 24.49 5.57
CA HIS A 202 -2.47 25.30 6.76
C HIS A 202 -3.88 25.91 6.74
N GLN A 203 -4.34 26.35 5.57
CA GLN A 203 -5.71 26.87 5.42
C GLN A 203 -6.73 25.75 5.71
N ARG A 204 -6.54 24.55 5.18
CA ARG A 204 -7.41 23.40 5.41
C ARG A 204 -7.42 22.98 6.88
N GLN A 205 -6.26 22.94 7.53
CA GLN A 205 -6.14 22.64 8.95
C GLN A 205 -6.93 23.63 9.80
N ARG A 206 -6.78 24.93 9.57
CA ARG A 206 -7.56 25.96 10.29
C ARG A 206 -9.07 25.81 10.08
N ALA A 207 -9.49 25.52 8.83
CA ALA A 207 -10.90 25.30 8.51
C ALA A 207 -11.50 24.07 9.22
N ALA A 208 -10.70 23.05 9.51
CA ALA A 208 -11.15 21.87 10.23
C ALA A 208 -11.57 22.17 11.68
N TYR A 209 -10.91 23.16 12.33
CA TYR A 209 -11.26 23.59 13.69
C TYR A 209 -12.51 24.48 13.76
N THR A 210 -13.01 24.99 12.63
CA THR A 210 -14.20 25.85 12.58
C THR A 210 -15.47 25.13 12.12
N ARG A 211 -15.37 23.85 11.74
CA ARG A 211 -16.50 23.05 11.26
C ARG A 211 -17.01 22.11 12.35
N ASP A 212 -18.28 22.26 12.70
CA ASP A 212 -19.01 21.25 13.46
C ASP A 212 -19.32 20.04 12.54
N GLY A 213 -18.89 18.83 12.93
CA GLY A 213 -19.48 17.59 12.41
C GLY A 213 -18.81 16.91 11.21
N SER A 214 -17.59 17.28 10.79
CA SER A 214 -16.93 16.65 9.62
C SER A 214 -16.52 15.17 9.79
N GLY A 215 -16.58 14.61 11.00
CA GLY A 215 -16.14 13.24 11.27
C GLY A 215 -17.05 12.15 10.69
N SER A 216 -18.35 12.38 10.63
CA SER A 216 -19.33 11.38 10.14
C SER A 216 -19.27 11.22 8.61
N GLU A 217 -19.11 12.29 7.88
CA GLU A 217 -19.02 12.27 6.41
C GLU A 217 -17.75 11.55 5.94
N ALA A 218 -16.60 11.85 6.55
CA ALA A 218 -15.35 11.18 6.26
C ALA A 218 -15.42 9.67 6.52
N GLN A 219 -16.13 9.24 7.56
CA GLN A 219 -16.32 7.82 7.84
C GLN A 219 -17.21 7.13 6.79
N VAL A 220 -18.26 7.76 6.32
CA VAL A 220 -19.13 7.24 5.25
C VAL A 220 -18.32 7.03 3.96
N VAL A 221 -17.50 8.02 3.58
CA VAL A 221 -16.60 7.92 2.42
C VAL A 221 -15.64 6.74 2.57
N ARG A 222 -14.96 6.60 3.71
CA ARG A 222 -14.03 5.48 3.96
C ARG A 222 -14.74 4.13 3.84
N THR A 223 -15.91 3.98 4.48
CA THR A 223 -16.68 2.74 4.42
C THR A 223 -17.06 2.40 2.99
N ARG A 224 -17.51 3.38 2.19
CA ARG A 224 -17.84 3.19 0.77
C ARG A 224 -16.66 2.65 -0.03
N HIS A 225 -15.46 3.24 0.12
CA HIS A 225 -14.25 2.76 -0.55
C HIS A 225 -13.84 1.37 -0.08
N GLN A 226 -13.84 1.09 1.22
CA GLN A 226 -13.51 -0.23 1.76
C GLN A 226 -14.47 -1.30 1.24
N CYS A 227 -15.75 -1.00 1.14
CA CYS A 227 -16.76 -1.89 0.56
C CYS A 227 -16.52 -2.08 -0.94
N ALA A 228 -16.23 -1.02 -1.69
CA ALA A 228 -15.86 -1.11 -3.10
C ALA A 228 -14.63 -2.01 -3.30
N GLN A 229 -13.60 -1.87 -2.48
CA GLN A 229 -12.39 -2.69 -2.53
C GLN A 229 -12.65 -4.18 -2.22
N ARG A 230 -13.66 -4.51 -1.41
CA ARG A 230 -14.08 -5.90 -1.13
C ARG A 230 -14.86 -6.55 -2.27
N LEU A 231 -15.50 -5.73 -3.12
CA LEU A 231 -16.24 -6.20 -4.30
C LEU A 231 -15.34 -6.44 -5.51
N LEU A 232 -14.10 -5.95 -5.49
CA LEU A 232 -13.16 -6.17 -6.58
C LEU A 232 -12.66 -7.62 -6.57
N GLU A 233 -12.60 -8.21 -7.76
CA GLU A 233 -12.09 -9.55 -8.00
C GLU A 233 -10.78 -9.50 -8.81
N PRO A 234 -9.89 -10.50 -8.67
CA PRO A 234 -8.73 -10.64 -9.51
C PRO A 234 -9.15 -10.84 -10.97
N LEU A 235 -8.80 -9.89 -11.84
CA LEU A 235 -9.11 -9.94 -13.27
C LEU A 235 -7.83 -9.95 -14.10
N GLY A 236 -7.87 -10.63 -15.26
CA GLY A 236 -6.85 -10.47 -16.28
C GLY A 236 -6.96 -9.10 -16.95
N VAL A 237 -5.81 -8.46 -17.18
CA VAL A 237 -5.73 -7.18 -17.90
C VAL A 237 -5.25 -7.42 -19.32
N VAL A 238 -6.02 -6.97 -20.31
CA VAL A 238 -5.64 -6.97 -21.73
C VAL A 238 -5.63 -5.51 -22.21
N ILE A 239 -4.54 -5.10 -22.82
CA ILE A 239 -4.38 -3.77 -23.41
C ILE A 239 -4.34 -3.94 -24.93
N PRO A 240 -5.46 -3.73 -25.66
CA PRO A 240 -5.53 -3.97 -27.10
C PRO A 240 -4.55 -3.13 -27.93
N TRP A 241 -4.17 -1.96 -27.41
CA TRP A 241 -3.24 -1.02 -28.05
C TRP A 241 -1.84 -1.03 -27.41
N ALA A 242 -1.44 -2.13 -26.75
CA ALA A 242 -0.14 -2.22 -26.07
C ALA A 242 1.05 -2.00 -27.02
N GLU A 243 0.92 -2.39 -28.29
CA GLU A 243 1.95 -2.21 -29.32
C GLU A 243 2.13 -0.74 -29.74
N GLU A 244 1.13 0.11 -29.52
CA GLU A 244 1.18 1.54 -29.82
C GLU A 244 1.87 2.35 -28.70
N LEU A 245 2.09 1.73 -27.52
CA LEU A 245 2.73 2.39 -26.39
C LEU A 245 4.22 2.58 -26.66
N THR A 246 4.68 3.82 -26.51
CA THR A 246 6.11 4.15 -26.60
C THR A 246 6.68 4.42 -25.22
N PHE A 247 7.87 3.88 -24.96
CA PHE A 247 8.60 4.07 -23.72
C PHE A 247 9.91 4.79 -23.97
N ARG A 248 10.41 5.48 -22.95
CA ARG A 248 11.73 6.09 -23.02
C ARG A 248 12.79 4.98 -23.11
N THR A 249 13.74 5.17 -24.02
CA THR A 249 14.80 4.18 -24.30
C THR A 249 16.01 4.31 -23.39
N ASP A 250 16.08 5.40 -22.60
CA ASP A 250 17.15 5.73 -21.66
C ASP A 250 16.92 5.18 -20.26
N GLN A 251 15.79 4.50 -20.02
CA GLN A 251 15.49 3.87 -18.74
C GLN A 251 16.02 2.45 -18.69
N THR A 252 16.50 2.06 -17.50
CA THR A 252 16.92 0.68 -17.18
C THR A 252 15.71 -0.25 -17.29
N ARG A 253 15.93 -1.42 -17.87
CA ARG A 253 14.89 -2.46 -18.00
C ARG A 253 14.78 -3.24 -16.70
N TYR A 254 13.61 -3.24 -16.10
CA TYR A 254 13.25 -4.17 -15.01
C TYR A 254 11.82 -4.68 -15.21
#